data_eb6d04e31630a0f437de5f0ec46b6838
#
_entry.id   eb6d04e31630a0f437de5f0ec46b6838
#
_cell.length_a   1.000
_cell.length_b   1.000
_cell.length_c   1.000
_cell.angle_alpha   90.00
_cell.angle_beta   90.00
_cell.angle_gamma   90.00
#
_symmetry.space_group_name_H-M   'P 1'
#
loop_
_entity.id
_entity.type
_entity.pdbx_description
1 polymer ?
#
loop_
_entity_poly.entity_id
_entity_poly.type
_entity_poly.pdbx_seq_one_letter_code
_entity_poly.pdbx_strand_id
1 'polypeptide(L)'
;ALSFSFPQITLWQRPLVSRKVGGQIKEALLDTGADDTVLEEMKLPGXRKPKMIGGIGGFIKVRQYDLRPPEICGKXAIGTVLVGPTPVNIIGGNMLTQLGCXLNFPISPIETVPVKLKPGMDGPKVKQWPLTEXKIKALEGNXKEMEKEGKXTRIGPENPYNTPVFAIKEKDSTKWRKLVDFREXNKGTQDFREVQLGIPXPAGLKKKKPATVLDVGDAYFSVPSXXGFRKYTAFTIPSTNNETPGIRYQYNVLPQGWKGSPSIFQSSMTKILEPFRXHHPDIVIYQYMDDLYVGSDLEIGQHRAKIEXXIPHLLRWGFTTPDKKHQKEPPFXWMGYELHPDKWTVQ
;
A
#
# COMPACT_ATOMS: atom_id res chain seq x y z
N ALA A 1 26.36 -24.34 -16.23
CA ALA A 1 25.07 -23.95 -16.64
C ALA A 1 24.66 -22.65 -15.98
N LEU A 2 24.07 -21.87 -16.74
CA LEU A 2 23.63 -20.63 -16.22
C LEU A 2 22.50 -20.85 -15.26
N SER A 3 22.68 -20.26 -14.14
CA SER A 3 21.57 -20.17 -13.23
C SER A 3 20.68 -19.08 -13.76
N PHE A 4 19.55 -19.46 -14.26
CA PHE A 4 18.66 -18.48 -14.81
C PHE A 4 17.67 -18.03 -13.78
N SER A 5 18.19 -17.43 -12.74
CA SER A 5 17.26 -16.74 -11.90
C SER A 5 17.07 -15.37 -12.51
N PHE A 6 15.98 -15.22 -13.20
CA PHE A 6 15.61 -13.92 -13.70
C PHE A 6 15.10 -13.11 -12.55
N PRO A 7 15.75 -12.01 -12.23
CA PRO A 7 15.21 -11.19 -11.17
C PRO A 7 13.81 -10.69 -11.51
N GLN A 8 13.58 -10.39 -12.76
CA GLN A 8 12.26 -9.90 -13.17
C GLN A 8 12.08 -10.13 -14.66
N ILE A 9 10.82 -10.28 -15.06
CA ILE A 9 10.43 -10.29 -16.46
C ILE A 9 9.59 -9.04 -16.69
N THR A 10 10.09 -8.14 -17.54
CA THR A 10 9.36 -6.93 -17.84
C THR A 10 8.31 -7.17 -18.90
N LEU A 11 7.40 -6.22 -19.04
CA LEU A 11 6.32 -6.37 -20.01
C LEU A 11 6.45 -5.44 -21.21
N TRP A 12 7.64 -4.87 -21.44
CA TRP A 12 7.87 -4.11 -22.65
C TRP A 12 7.71 -4.98 -23.89
N GLN A 13 7.97 -6.27 -23.73
CA GLN A 13 7.73 -7.26 -24.76
C GLN A 13 6.90 -8.37 -24.15
N ARG A 14 6.36 -9.22 -25.00
CA ARG A 14 5.55 -10.35 -24.51
C ARG A 14 6.39 -11.20 -23.57
N PRO A 15 5.83 -11.66 -22.45
CA PRO A 15 6.60 -12.47 -21.50
C PRO A 15 6.71 -13.91 -21.96
N LEU A 16 7.63 -14.17 -22.87
CA LEU A 16 7.89 -15.50 -23.41
C LEU A 16 9.02 -16.14 -22.64
N VAL A 17 8.84 -17.39 -22.26
CA VAL A 17 9.84 -18.15 -21.49
C VAL A 17 10.05 -19.51 -22.13
N SER A 18 11.20 -20.11 -21.82
CA SER A 18 11.48 -21.47 -22.23
C SER A 18 10.71 -22.44 -21.38
N ARG A 19 10.16 -23.46 -22.01
CA ARG A 19 9.54 -24.53 -21.27
C ARG A 19 10.01 -25.87 -21.85
N LYS A 20 10.06 -26.88 -21.01
CA LYS A 20 10.46 -28.21 -21.39
C LYS A 20 9.37 -29.17 -20.96
N VAL A 21 8.75 -29.82 -21.95
CA VAL A 21 7.69 -30.77 -21.74
C VAL A 21 7.95 -31.95 -22.65
N GLY A 22 7.92 -33.17 -22.10
CA GLY A 22 8.13 -34.35 -22.90
C GLY A 22 9.46 -34.36 -23.62
N GLY A 23 10.48 -33.76 -23.05
CA GLY A 23 11.80 -33.71 -23.64
C GLY A 23 12.02 -32.63 -24.71
N GLN A 24 10.98 -31.88 -25.03
CA GLN A 24 11.10 -30.82 -26.04
C GLN A 24 11.18 -29.47 -25.36
N ILE A 25 12.04 -28.59 -25.91
CA ILE A 25 12.20 -27.24 -25.38
C ILE A 25 11.61 -26.26 -26.38
N LYS A 26 10.63 -25.49 -25.95
CA LYS A 26 9.99 -24.48 -26.77
C LYS A 26 9.64 -23.25 -25.96
N GLU A 27 9.19 -22.22 -26.65
CA GLU A 27 8.77 -20.99 -25.97
C GLU A 27 7.30 -21.03 -25.63
N ALA A 28 6.92 -20.38 -24.54
CA ALA A 28 5.54 -20.24 -24.14
C ALA A 28 5.32 -18.87 -23.53
N LEU A 29 4.09 -18.39 -23.67
CA LEU A 29 3.68 -17.09 -23.14
C LEU A 29 3.15 -17.26 -21.73
N LEU A 30 3.65 -16.49 -20.79
CA LEU A 30 3.07 -16.47 -19.44
C LEU A 30 1.79 -15.66 -19.50
N ASP A 31 0.65 -16.31 -19.25
CA ASP A 31 -0.65 -15.67 -19.44
C ASP A 31 -1.46 -15.72 -18.15
N THR A 32 -1.41 -14.63 -17.39
CA THR A 32 -2.14 -14.56 -16.14
C THR A 32 -3.65 -14.56 -16.32
N GLY A 33 -4.12 -14.25 -17.52
CA GLY A 33 -5.55 -14.27 -17.81
C GLY A 33 -6.10 -15.64 -18.16
N ALA A 34 -5.23 -16.64 -18.25
CA ALA A 34 -5.66 -18.01 -18.59
C ALA A 34 -5.59 -18.88 -17.35
N ASP A 35 -6.64 -19.66 -17.11
CA ASP A 35 -6.61 -20.62 -16.01
C ASP A 35 -5.75 -21.82 -16.36
N ASP A 36 -5.76 -22.22 -17.61
CA ASP A 36 -5.17 -23.48 -18.05
C ASP A 36 -3.91 -23.26 -18.84
N THR A 37 -3.08 -24.29 -18.90
CA THR A 37 -1.87 -24.35 -19.70
C THR A 37 -2.19 -25.11 -20.98
N VAL A 38 -1.96 -24.44 -22.11
CA VAL A 38 -2.34 -24.99 -23.42
C VAL A 38 -1.14 -24.92 -24.36
N LEU A 39 -0.76 -26.07 -24.88
CA LEU A 39 0.42 -26.18 -25.74
C LEU A 39 0.03 -26.60 -27.15
N GLU A 40 0.83 -26.11 -28.10
CA GLU A 40 0.67 -26.53 -29.50
C GLU A 40 0.82 -28.02 -29.61
N GLU A 41 0.30 -28.54 -30.73
CA GLU A 41 0.29 -29.98 -31.01
C GLU A 41 1.66 -30.59 -30.75
N MET A 42 1.69 -31.60 -29.91
CA MET A 42 2.88 -32.37 -29.61
C MET A 42 2.44 -33.71 -29.07
N LYS A 43 3.36 -34.65 -29.11
CA LYS A 43 3.07 -35.97 -28.56
C LYS A 43 3.55 -36.06 -27.12
N LEU A 44 2.63 -36.48 -26.25
CA LEU A 44 2.95 -36.77 -24.87
C LEU A 44 2.49 -38.19 -24.56
N PRO A 45 3.27 -38.98 -23.82
CA PRO A 45 2.84 -40.31 -23.43
C PRO A 45 1.81 -40.26 -22.34
N GLY A 46 1.07 -41.34 -22.27
CA GLY A 46 0.14 -41.49 -21.17
C GLY A 46 -1.30 -41.24 -21.53
N UNK A 47 -2.13 -41.27 -20.56
CA UNK A 47 -3.44 -41.21 -20.73
C UNK A 47 -3.82 -39.79 -20.93
N ARG A 48 -4.80 -39.80 -21.63
CA ARG A 48 -5.36 -38.49 -21.98
C ARG A 48 -6.86 -38.61 -22.16
N LYS A 49 -7.53 -37.49 -22.14
CA LYS A 49 -8.96 -37.46 -22.41
C LYS A 49 -9.29 -36.22 -23.23
N PRO A 50 -10.34 -36.30 -24.06
CA PRO A 50 -10.71 -35.16 -24.87
C PRO A 50 -11.34 -34.05 -24.02
N LYS A 51 -11.19 -32.82 -24.49
CA LYS A 51 -11.80 -31.68 -23.83
C LYS A 51 -12.00 -30.57 -24.85
N MET A 52 -13.03 -29.75 -24.63
CA MET A 52 -13.27 -28.57 -25.44
C MET A 52 -12.95 -27.35 -24.62
N ILE A 53 -12.17 -26.42 -25.18
CA ILE A 53 -11.88 -25.16 -24.52
C ILE A 53 -12.10 -24.03 -25.48
N GLY A 54 -12.26 -22.85 -24.95
CA GLY A 54 -12.41 -21.68 -25.79
C GLY A 54 -13.26 -20.63 -25.17
N GLY A 55 -13.65 -19.70 -25.99
CA GLY A 55 -14.39 -18.54 -25.53
C GLY A 55 -14.92 -17.76 -26.71
N ILE A 56 -14.57 -16.49 -26.77
CA ILE A 56 -15.17 -15.57 -27.71
C ILE A 56 -14.99 -16.00 -29.15
N GLY A 57 -13.86 -16.52 -29.53
CA GLY A 57 -13.58 -16.89 -30.91
C GLY A 57 -14.05 -18.28 -31.28
N GLY A 58 -14.74 -18.98 -30.39
CA GLY A 58 -15.16 -20.35 -30.63
C GLY A 58 -14.39 -21.33 -29.78
N PHE A 59 -14.64 -22.61 -29.98
CA PHE A 59 -14.03 -23.65 -29.17
C PHE A 59 -13.01 -24.44 -29.99
N ILE A 60 -11.98 -24.92 -29.31
CA ILE A 60 -11.07 -25.88 -29.92
C ILE A 60 -11.06 -27.17 -29.13
N LYS A 61 -10.74 -28.24 -29.81
CA LYS A 61 -10.71 -29.57 -29.22
C LYS A 61 -9.25 -29.85 -28.83
N VAL A 62 -9.07 -30.23 -27.58
CA VAL A 62 -7.70 -30.48 -27.07
C VAL A 62 -7.70 -31.84 -26.37
N ARG A 63 -6.48 -32.29 -26.08
CA ARG A 63 -6.26 -33.50 -25.30
C ARG A 63 -5.75 -33.08 -23.93
N GLN A 64 -6.39 -33.59 -22.89
CA GLN A 64 -6.03 -33.25 -21.51
C GLN A 64 -5.13 -34.30 -20.91
N TYR A 65 -3.95 -33.90 -20.48
CA TYR A 65 -2.99 -34.76 -19.80
C TYR A 65 -2.85 -34.28 -18.37
N ASP A 66 -3.20 -35.13 -17.41
CA ASP A 66 -3.19 -34.75 -16.02
C ASP A 66 -1.80 -34.98 -15.38
N LEU A 67 -1.47 -34.13 -14.44
CA LEU A 67 -0.28 -34.26 -13.61
C LEU A 67 1.01 -34.45 -14.41
N ARG A 68 1.20 -33.61 -15.41
CA ARG A 68 2.44 -33.60 -16.17
C ARG A 68 3.40 -32.59 -15.53
N PRO A 69 4.69 -32.90 -15.56
CA PRO A 69 5.70 -32.04 -14.90
C PRO A 69 6.51 -31.23 -15.91
N PRO A 70 5.96 -30.18 -16.47
CA PRO A 70 6.79 -29.33 -17.33
C PRO A 70 7.82 -28.57 -16.54
N GLU A 71 8.92 -28.25 -17.20
CA GLU A 71 9.95 -27.40 -16.65
C GLU A 71 9.83 -26.04 -17.30
N ILE A 72 9.61 -25.02 -16.51
CA ILE A 72 9.36 -23.66 -17.00
C ILE A 72 10.40 -22.75 -16.39
N CYS A 73 11.27 -22.17 -17.23
CA CYS A 73 12.38 -21.34 -16.77
C CYS A 73 13.24 -22.09 -15.75
N GLY A 74 13.40 -23.39 -15.93
CA GLY A 74 14.21 -24.17 -15.02
C GLY A 74 13.53 -24.60 -13.75
N LYS A 75 12.28 -24.28 -13.63
CA LYS A 75 11.52 -24.67 -12.43
C LYS A 75 10.45 -25.68 -12.77
N UNK A 76 10.13 -26.52 -12.03
CA UNK A 76 9.25 -27.50 -12.28
C UNK A 76 7.92 -27.12 -11.75
N ALA A 77 7.06 -27.48 -12.36
CA ALA A 77 5.65 -27.42 -11.96
C ALA A 77 4.99 -28.72 -12.35
N ILE A 78 3.87 -29.02 -11.71
CA ILE A 78 3.14 -30.24 -12.07
C ILE A 78 1.66 -29.90 -12.15
N GLY A 79 1.00 -30.39 -13.18
CA GLY A 79 -0.41 -30.09 -13.34
C GLY A 79 -0.92 -30.51 -14.69
N THR A 80 -2.15 -30.13 -14.97
CA THR A 80 -2.81 -30.48 -16.20
C THR A 80 -2.25 -29.68 -17.37
N VAL A 81 -1.94 -30.38 -18.45
CA VAL A 81 -1.48 -29.76 -19.69
C VAL A 81 -2.48 -30.12 -20.79
N LEU A 82 -2.96 -29.11 -21.50
CA LEU A 82 -3.87 -29.29 -22.62
C LEU A 82 -3.07 -29.14 -23.92
N VAL A 83 -3.29 -30.04 -24.87
CA VAL A 83 -2.55 -30.03 -26.12
C VAL A 83 -3.52 -29.97 -27.28
N GLY A 84 -3.34 -29.05 -28.20
CA GLY A 84 -4.22 -28.92 -29.34
C GLY A 84 -3.84 -27.74 -30.23
N PRO A 85 -4.74 -27.38 -31.14
CA PRO A 85 -4.45 -26.36 -32.14
C PRO A 85 -4.58 -24.93 -31.60
N THR A 86 -3.74 -24.59 -30.61
CA THR A 86 -3.69 -23.23 -30.10
C THR A 86 -2.69 -22.44 -30.95
N PRO A 87 -2.97 -21.17 -31.20
CA PRO A 87 -2.01 -20.35 -31.96
C PRO A 87 -0.75 -20.01 -31.19
N VAL A 88 -0.77 -20.15 -29.87
CA VAL A 88 0.40 -19.83 -29.07
C VAL A 88 0.43 -20.75 -27.86
N ASN A 89 1.65 -21.15 -27.46
CA ASN A 89 1.82 -21.92 -26.23
C ASN A 89 1.56 -21.00 -25.05
N ILE A 90 0.71 -21.43 -24.13
CA ILE A 90 0.27 -20.61 -23.00
C ILE A 90 0.54 -21.33 -21.70
N ILE A 91 1.22 -20.67 -20.78
CA ILE A 91 1.35 -21.12 -19.41
C ILE A 91 0.31 -20.36 -18.59
N GLY A 92 -0.65 -21.05 -18.07
CA GLY A 92 -1.76 -20.44 -17.35
C GLY A 92 -1.60 -20.49 -15.84
N GLY A 93 -2.66 -20.06 -15.17
CA GLY A 93 -2.63 -19.91 -13.72
C GLY A 93 -2.33 -21.18 -12.97
N ASN A 94 -2.74 -22.33 -13.52
CA ASN A 94 -2.48 -23.58 -12.81
C ASN A 94 -0.99 -23.85 -12.62
N MET A 95 -0.17 -23.40 -13.56
CA MET A 95 1.29 -23.52 -13.42
C MET A 95 1.92 -22.29 -12.79
N LEU A 96 1.41 -21.11 -13.14
CA LEU A 96 2.00 -19.86 -12.64
C LEU A 96 1.98 -19.79 -11.12
N THR A 97 0.92 -20.28 -10.50
CA THR A 97 0.85 -20.29 -9.05
C THR A 97 1.95 -21.16 -8.44
N GLN A 98 2.22 -22.31 -9.04
CA GLN A 98 3.27 -23.16 -8.55
C GLN A 98 4.64 -22.56 -8.71
N LEU A 99 4.82 -21.77 -9.76
CA LEU A 99 6.10 -21.09 -9.99
C LEU A 99 6.27 -19.89 -9.07
N GLY A 100 5.26 -19.53 -8.29
CA GLY A 100 5.35 -18.41 -7.38
C GLY A 100 5.26 -17.06 -8.08
N CYS A 101 4.56 -17.03 -9.20
CA CYS A 101 4.43 -15.78 -9.93
C CYS A 101 3.54 -14.78 -9.23
N UNK A 102 3.91 -13.72 -9.34
CA UNK A 102 3.13 -12.73 -8.78
C UNK A 102 3.34 -11.55 -9.64
N LEU A 103 2.36 -10.65 -9.51
CA LEU A 103 2.50 -9.34 -10.13
C LEU A 103 2.90 -8.36 -9.05
N ASN A 104 4.04 -7.77 -9.22
CA ASN A 104 4.59 -6.86 -8.24
C ASN A 104 4.53 -5.43 -8.76
N PHE A 105 3.81 -4.57 -8.04
CA PHE A 105 3.72 -3.15 -8.38
C PHE A 105 4.50 -2.38 -7.33
N PRO A 106 5.81 -2.19 -7.53
CA PRO A 106 6.61 -1.56 -6.49
C PRO A 106 6.19 -0.13 -6.24
N ILE A 107 6.23 0.24 -4.96
CA ILE A 107 5.93 1.60 -4.52
C ILE A 107 7.26 2.35 -4.48
N SER A 108 7.27 3.60 -4.98
CA SER A 108 8.47 4.41 -4.92
C SER A 108 8.83 4.70 -3.47
N PRO A 109 10.11 4.59 -3.11
CA PRO A 109 10.48 4.84 -1.72
C PRO A 109 10.41 6.32 -1.37
N ILE A 110 9.79 6.62 -0.25
CA ILE A 110 9.70 7.99 0.25
C ILE A 110 10.92 8.26 1.12
N GLU A 111 11.59 9.37 0.86
CA GLU A 111 12.77 9.73 1.63
C GLU A 111 12.38 10.01 3.08
N THR A 112 13.10 9.40 4.02
CA THR A 112 12.81 9.64 5.43
C THR A 112 13.37 10.99 5.87
N VAL A 113 12.70 11.57 6.85
CA VAL A 113 13.09 12.87 7.40
C VAL A 113 13.86 12.65 8.71
N PRO A 114 15.08 13.20 8.85
CA PRO A 114 15.81 13.05 10.10
C PRO A 114 15.08 13.74 11.25
N VAL A 115 15.08 13.07 12.41
CA VAL A 115 14.44 13.59 13.61
C VAL A 115 15.39 13.39 14.78
N LYS A 116 15.42 14.34 15.68
CA LYS A 116 16.23 14.26 16.88
C LYS A 116 15.40 14.50 18.13
N LEU A 117 15.88 13.95 19.23
CA LEU A 117 15.37 14.34 20.53
C LEU A 117 15.88 15.73 20.87
N LYS A 118 15.19 16.42 21.76
CA LYS A 118 15.68 17.69 22.27
C LYS A 118 16.99 17.47 23.02
N PRO A 119 17.88 18.48 23.04
CA PRO A 119 19.16 18.30 23.73
C PRO A 119 18.98 17.89 25.18
N GLY A 120 19.76 16.89 25.61
CA GLY A 120 19.72 16.42 26.97
C GLY A 120 18.56 15.50 27.30
N MET A 121 17.70 15.20 26.34
CA MET A 121 16.54 14.34 26.58
C MET A 121 16.81 12.92 26.08
N ASP A 122 16.19 11.97 26.74
CA ASP A 122 16.21 10.57 26.29
C ASP A 122 14.82 10.16 25.87
N GLY A 123 14.70 8.95 25.29
CA GLY A 123 13.41 8.46 24.86
C GLY A 123 12.50 8.09 26.02
N PRO A 124 11.24 7.81 25.73
CA PRO A 124 10.28 7.53 26.79
C PRO A 124 10.50 6.15 27.40
N LYS A 125 10.32 6.06 28.72
CA LYS A 125 10.40 4.80 29.44
C LYS A 125 9.20 4.72 30.36
N VAL A 126 8.02 4.64 29.75
CA VAL A 126 6.77 4.70 30.49
C VAL A 126 6.19 3.30 30.61
N LYS A 127 5.76 2.97 31.80
CA LYS A 127 5.25 1.65 32.14
C LYS A 127 3.96 1.33 31.38
N GLN A 128 3.81 0.08 31.00
CA GLN A 128 2.57 -0.41 30.39
C GLN A 128 1.65 -0.91 31.50
N TRP A 129 0.46 -0.35 31.58
CA TRP A 129 -0.54 -0.77 32.54
C TRP A 129 -1.18 -2.08 32.12
N PRO A 130 -1.67 -2.88 33.06
CA PRO A 130 -2.39 -4.11 32.72
C PRO A 130 -3.63 -3.81 31.91
N LEU A 131 -3.99 -4.76 31.04
CA LEU A 131 -5.18 -4.67 30.22
C LEU A 131 -6.01 -5.93 30.39
N THR A 132 -7.32 -5.79 30.17
CA THR A 132 -8.20 -6.97 30.20
C THR A 132 -7.91 -7.88 29.01
N GLU A 133 -8.33 -9.12 29.14
CA GLU A 133 -8.07 -10.11 28.11
C GLU A 133 -8.68 -9.71 26.75
N UNK A 134 -9.59 -9.15 26.74
CA UNK A 134 -10.22 -8.71 25.59
C UNK A 134 -9.50 -7.68 24.85
N LYS A 135 -9.19 -6.80 25.66
CA LYS A 135 -8.39 -5.75 25.04
C LYS A 135 -7.08 -6.30 24.51
N ILE A 136 -6.45 -7.17 25.25
CA ILE A 136 -5.19 -7.76 24.80
C ILE A 136 -5.37 -8.49 23.49
N LYS A 137 -6.43 -9.28 23.37
CA LYS A 137 -6.65 -10.01 22.13
C LYS A 137 -6.87 -9.08 20.96
N ALA A 138 -7.63 -8.00 21.17
CA ALA A 138 -7.85 -7.05 20.09
C ALA A 138 -6.55 -6.40 19.66
N LEU A 139 -5.73 -6.02 20.63
CA LEU A 139 -4.45 -5.39 20.30
C LEU A 139 -3.48 -6.36 19.65
N GLU A 140 -3.49 -7.63 20.06
CA GLU A 140 -2.66 -8.63 19.43
C GLU A 140 -3.01 -8.78 17.95
N GLY A 141 -4.28 -8.82 17.64
CA GLY A 141 -4.73 -8.89 16.26
C GLY A 141 -4.31 -7.68 15.45
N ASN A 142 -4.44 -6.53 16.04
CA ASN A 142 -4.00 -5.30 15.39
C ASN A 142 -2.48 -5.28 15.13
N UNK A 143 -1.74 -5.56 16.01
CA UNK A 143 -0.44 -5.57 15.92
C UNK A 143 0.08 -6.49 14.97
N LYS A 144 -0.49 -7.75 14.87
CA LYS A 144 -0.07 -8.73 13.88
C LYS A 144 -0.36 -8.23 12.47
N GLU A 145 -1.50 -7.61 12.29
CA GLU A 145 -1.83 -7.05 10.99
C GLU A 145 -0.86 -5.93 10.61
N MET A 146 -0.53 -5.08 11.54
CA MET A 146 0.42 -4.01 11.27
C MET A 146 1.80 -4.57 10.93
N GLU A 147 2.22 -5.62 11.62
CA GLU A 147 3.49 -6.26 11.33
C GLU A 147 3.50 -6.84 9.91
N LYS A 148 2.41 -7.48 9.56
CA LYS A 148 2.27 -8.08 8.23
C LYS A 148 2.36 -7.02 7.14
N GLU A 149 1.82 -5.84 7.42
CA GLU A 149 1.82 -4.74 6.45
C GLU A 149 3.10 -3.92 6.47
N GLY A 150 4.06 -4.28 7.33
CA GLY A 150 5.32 -3.55 7.40
C GLY A 150 5.26 -2.27 8.21
N LYS A 151 4.18 -2.03 8.92
CA LYS A 151 4.02 -0.82 9.74
C LYS A 151 4.64 -0.93 11.11
N UNK A 152 4.89 -2.04 11.72
CA UNK A 152 5.49 -2.29 12.93
C UNK A 152 6.50 -3.34 12.72
N THR A 153 7.41 -3.45 13.59
CA THR A 153 8.41 -4.53 13.64
C THR A 153 8.50 -5.07 15.04
N ARG A 154 8.54 -6.37 15.17
CA ARG A 154 8.74 -7.04 16.46
C ARG A 154 10.16 -6.73 16.97
N ILE A 155 10.27 -6.36 18.25
CA ILE A 155 11.56 -6.06 18.83
C ILE A 155 11.77 -6.87 20.10
N GLY A 156 13.03 -6.94 20.52
CA GLY A 156 13.40 -7.70 21.69
C GLY A 156 13.64 -6.83 22.92
N PRO A 157 14.15 -7.46 23.98
CA PRO A 157 14.35 -6.74 25.25
C PRO A 157 15.52 -5.78 25.24
N GLU A 158 16.33 -5.77 24.20
CA GLU A 158 17.46 -4.86 24.14
C GLU A 158 17.04 -3.42 24.03
N ASN A 159 15.82 -3.14 23.57
CA ASN A 159 15.32 -1.79 23.46
C ASN A 159 14.77 -1.36 24.83
N PRO A 160 15.34 -0.30 25.44
CA PRO A 160 14.91 0.07 26.80
C PRO A 160 13.69 1.00 26.84
N TYR A 161 13.19 1.42 25.69
CA TYR A 161 12.15 2.42 25.66
C TYR A 161 10.77 1.79 25.65
N ASN A 162 9.79 2.55 26.11
CA ASN A 162 8.42 2.07 26.08
C ASN A 162 7.44 3.23 26.19
N THR A 163 6.33 3.09 25.47
CA THR A 163 5.22 4.01 25.51
C THR A 163 3.94 3.21 25.77
N PRO A 164 3.08 3.66 26.66
CA PRO A 164 1.91 2.85 27.02
C PRO A 164 0.87 2.83 25.92
N VAL A 165 0.16 1.71 25.85
CA VAL A 165 -0.88 1.47 24.87
C VAL A 165 -2.20 1.25 25.60
N PHE A 166 -3.26 1.78 25.04
CA PHE A 166 -4.62 1.60 25.55
C PHE A 166 -5.51 1.08 24.44
N ALA A 167 -6.58 0.44 24.82
CA ALA A 167 -7.62 0.04 23.89
C ALA A 167 -8.89 0.82 24.22
N ILE A 168 -9.42 1.51 23.21
CA ILE A 168 -10.65 2.27 23.39
C ILE A 168 -11.67 1.80 22.39
N LYS A 169 -12.94 1.88 22.75
CA LYS A 169 -13.99 1.52 21.82
C LYS A 169 -14.38 2.71 20.99
N GLU A 170 -14.58 2.46 19.71
CA GLU A 170 -15.10 3.50 18.85
C GLU A 170 -16.57 3.73 19.18
N LYS A 171 -17.00 4.97 18.96
CA LYS A 171 -18.37 5.34 19.23
C LYS A 171 -19.32 4.47 18.40
N ASP A 172 -20.33 3.94 19.06
CA ASP A 172 -21.36 3.10 18.44
C ASP A 172 -20.76 1.86 17.76
N SER A 173 -19.70 1.30 18.36
CA SER A 173 -19.05 0.14 17.81
C SER A 173 -18.67 -0.81 18.91
N THR A 174 -18.58 -2.10 18.57
CA THR A 174 -18.07 -3.10 19.50
C THR A 174 -16.58 -3.35 19.31
N LYS A 175 -15.98 -2.68 18.33
CA LYS A 175 -14.56 -2.87 18.05
C LYS A 175 -13.69 -2.05 18.97
N TRP A 176 -12.58 -2.66 19.41
CA TRP A 176 -11.55 -1.96 20.15
C TRP A 176 -10.55 -1.36 19.18
N ARG A 177 -10.12 -0.13 19.48
CA ARG A 177 -9.11 0.54 18.70
C ARG A 177 -7.89 0.81 19.57
N LYS A 178 -6.71 0.65 18.98
CA LYS A 178 -5.45 0.89 19.68
C LYS A 178 -5.19 2.38 19.80
N LEU A 179 -4.79 2.80 20.99
CA LEU A 179 -4.34 4.17 21.23
C LEU A 179 -2.98 4.11 21.89
N VAL A 180 -1.98 4.69 21.23
CA VAL A 180 -0.63 4.76 21.79
C VAL A 180 -0.45 6.16 22.35
N ASP A 181 -0.11 6.24 23.64
CA ASP A 181 -0.03 7.54 24.31
C ASP A 181 1.38 8.09 24.18
N PHE A 182 1.60 8.88 23.16
CA PHE A 182 2.91 9.44 22.87
C PHE A 182 3.22 10.73 23.62
N ARG A 183 2.47 11.07 24.65
CA ARG A 183 2.71 12.35 25.35
C ARG A 183 4.14 12.49 25.84
N GLU A 184 4.73 11.44 26.41
CA GLU A 184 6.13 11.52 26.83
C GLU A 184 7.09 11.64 25.63
N UNK A 185 6.89 10.90 24.55
CA UNK A 185 7.60 10.93 23.46
C UNK A 185 7.67 12.18 22.93
N ASN A 186 6.46 12.87 22.97
CA ASN A 186 6.34 14.20 22.37
C ASN A 186 7.11 15.25 23.15
N LYS A 187 7.13 15.14 24.45
CA LYS A 187 7.88 16.10 25.24
C LYS A 187 9.36 16.14 24.91
N GLY A 188 9.92 14.96 24.60
CA GLY A 188 11.35 14.88 24.29
C GLY A 188 11.69 15.01 22.82
N THR A 189 10.71 15.10 21.96
CA THR A 189 10.95 15.22 20.52
C THR A 189 11.22 16.68 20.15
N GLN A 190 12.13 16.89 19.19
CA GLN A 190 12.40 18.23 18.70
C GLN A 190 11.11 18.93 18.27
N ASP A 191 11.13 20.23 18.27
CA ASP A 191 10.02 21.00 17.73
C ASP A 191 10.07 20.98 16.21
N PHE A 192 8.92 21.06 15.58
CA PHE A 192 8.79 21.09 14.15
C PHE A 192 8.17 22.40 13.72
N ARG A 193 8.46 22.77 12.46
CA ARG A 193 7.81 23.91 11.88
C ARG A 193 6.30 23.76 12.00
N GLU A 194 5.63 24.84 12.33
CA GLU A 194 4.20 24.79 12.56
C GLU A 194 3.47 24.35 11.30
N VAL A 195 2.57 23.38 11.47
CA VAL A 195 1.75 22.90 10.37
C VAL A 195 0.54 23.81 10.23
N GLN A 196 -0.05 23.83 9.05
CA GLN A 196 -1.21 24.66 8.78
C GLN A 196 -2.36 24.35 9.73
N LEU A 197 -2.74 25.35 10.52
CA LEU A 197 -3.90 25.25 11.39
C LEU A 197 -4.69 26.54 11.27
N GLY A 198 -5.95 26.44 10.93
CA GLY A 198 -6.81 27.61 10.79
C GLY A 198 -6.41 28.53 9.67
N ILE A 199 -5.72 28.03 8.67
CA ILE A 199 -5.27 28.82 7.55
C ILE A 199 -6.39 28.86 6.52
N PRO A 200 -6.77 30.07 6.05
CA PRO A 200 -7.77 30.14 5.00
C PRO A 200 -7.27 29.61 3.68
N UNK A 201 -8.04 29.23 2.80
CA UNK A 201 -7.72 28.73 1.66
C UNK A 201 -6.92 29.65 1.02
N PRO A 202 -6.17 29.21 0.30
CA PRO A 202 -5.30 30.07 -0.46
C PRO A 202 -6.10 30.90 -1.49
N ALA A 203 -5.59 32.07 -1.73
CA ALA A 203 -6.26 32.94 -2.69
C ALA A 203 -6.38 32.29 -4.07
N GLY A 204 -5.35 31.55 -4.47
CA GLY A 204 -5.41 30.84 -5.73
C GLY A 204 -6.49 29.80 -5.79
N LEU A 205 -6.74 29.13 -4.69
CA LEU A 205 -7.79 28.11 -4.64
C LEU A 205 -9.17 28.75 -4.65
N LYS A 206 -9.32 29.91 -4.02
CA LYS A 206 -10.60 30.59 -3.99
C LYS A 206 -11.14 30.91 -5.37
N LYS A 207 -10.25 31.14 -6.31
CA LYS A 207 -10.66 31.56 -7.65
C LYS A 207 -10.95 30.39 -8.56
N LYS A 208 -10.68 29.16 -8.11
CA LYS A 208 -10.85 27.99 -8.96
C LYS A 208 -12.26 27.44 -8.83
N LYS A 209 -12.94 27.29 -9.96
CA LYS A 209 -14.32 26.84 -9.94
C LYS A 209 -14.44 25.34 -9.76
N PRO A 210 -13.92 24.48 -10.65
CA PRO A 210 -13.93 23.07 -10.31
C PRO A 210 -12.97 22.82 -9.18
N ALA A 211 -13.44 22.11 -8.18
CA ALA A 211 -12.58 21.74 -7.05
C ALA A 211 -12.91 20.32 -6.61
N THR A 212 -11.89 19.58 -6.29
CA THR A 212 -12.01 18.19 -5.86
C THR A 212 -11.28 18.02 -4.54
N VAL A 213 -11.88 17.29 -3.62
CA VAL A 213 -11.23 16.94 -2.37
C VAL A 213 -10.86 15.47 -2.42
N LEU A 214 -9.57 15.18 -2.28
CA LEU A 214 -9.08 13.81 -2.23
C LEU A 214 -8.67 13.49 -0.82
N ASP A 215 -9.26 12.45 -0.25
CA ASP A 215 -8.85 11.93 1.05
C ASP A 215 -7.71 10.96 0.83
N VAL A 216 -6.57 11.23 1.45
CA VAL A 216 -5.42 10.34 1.35
C VAL A 216 -5.54 9.30 2.46
N GLY A 217 -5.90 8.09 2.08
CA GLY A 217 -6.11 7.02 3.04
C GLY A 217 -4.83 6.64 3.77
N ASP A 218 -4.96 6.38 5.08
CA ASP A 218 -3.82 5.95 5.90
C ASP A 218 -2.61 6.83 5.70
N ALA A 219 -2.81 8.14 5.73
CA ALA A 219 -1.79 9.10 5.33
C ALA A 219 -0.47 8.90 6.08
N TYR A 220 -0.53 8.92 7.43
CA TYR A 220 0.71 8.78 8.21
C TYR A 220 1.33 7.40 8.03
N PHE A 221 0.50 6.38 7.95
CA PHE A 221 1.01 5.00 7.84
C PHE A 221 1.63 4.71 6.49
N SER A 222 1.50 5.62 5.54
CA SER A 222 2.14 5.47 4.24
C SER A 222 3.52 6.12 4.17
N VAL A 223 3.95 6.80 5.23
CA VAL A 223 5.22 7.52 5.24
C VAL A 223 6.17 6.84 6.23
N PRO A 224 7.38 6.41 5.78
CA PRO A 224 8.34 5.78 6.69
C PRO A 224 8.98 6.81 7.61
N SER A 225 9.35 6.32 8.80
CA SER A 225 10.06 7.16 9.74
C SER A 225 11.54 6.83 9.76
N UNK A 226 12.32 7.74 10.17
CA UNK A 226 13.70 7.61 10.18
C UNK A 226 14.08 6.42 10.95
N UNK A 227 14.93 5.82 10.55
CA UNK A 227 15.38 4.67 11.12
C UNK A 227 15.86 4.82 12.48
N GLY A 228 16.70 5.71 12.73
CA GLY A 228 17.31 5.93 14.03
C GLY A 228 16.33 6.34 15.10
N PHE A 229 15.18 6.88 14.72
CA PHE A 229 14.19 7.34 15.68
C PHE A 229 13.16 6.27 16.04
N ARG A 230 13.09 5.20 15.25
CA ARG A 230 12.04 4.18 15.45
C ARG A 230 12.09 3.54 16.83
N LYS A 231 13.28 3.41 17.40
CA LYS A 231 13.41 2.77 18.72
C LYS A 231 12.64 3.52 19.80
N TYR A 232 12.45 4.82 19.62
CA TYR A 232 11.72 5.62 20.61
C TYR A 232 10.20 5.45 20.54
N THR A 233 9.72 4.75 19.51
CA THR A 233 8.28 4.49 19.38
C THR A 233 7.86 3.13 19.93
N ALA A 234 8.74 2.47 20.64
CA ALA A 234 8.50 1.12 21.15
C ALA A 234 7.31 1.09 22.11
N PHE A 235 6.55 0.02 22.00
CA PHE A 235 5.41 -0.22 22.89
C PHE A 235 5.26 -1.70 23.15
N THR A 236 4.42 -2.06 24.12
CA THR A 236 4.29 -3.43 24.59
C THR A 236 2.81 -3.82 24.64
N ILE A 237 2.48 -4.99 24.10
CA ILE A 237 1.18 -5.60 24.33
C ILE A 237 1.37 -6.56 25.50
N PRO A 238 0.78 -6.26 26.67
CA PRO A 238 1.05 -7.10 27.84
C PRO A 238 0.38 -8.46 27.73
N SER A 239 0.90 -9.41 28.51
CA SER A 239 0.24 -10.70 28.64
C SER A 239 -0.86 -10.60 29.69
N THR A 240 -1.76 -11.57 29.66
CA THR A 240 -2.85 -11.63 30.63
C THR A 240 -2.26 -11.70 32.04
N ASN A 241 -2.69 -10.78 32.90
CA ASN A 241 -2.19 -10.69 34.28
C ASN A 241 -0.68 -10.54 34.37
N ASN A 242 -0.05 -10.10 33.29
CA ASN A 242 1.41 -9.91 33.25
C ASN A 242 2.17 -11.16 33.65
N GLU A 243 1.64 -12.32 33.31
CA GLU A 243 2.28 -13.59 33.69
C GLU A 243 3.53 -13.88 32.89
N THR A 244 3.63 -13.35 31.68
CA THR A 244 4.82 -13.49 30.84
C THR A 244 5.19 -12.13 30.29
N PRO A 245 6.42 -12.02 29.76
CA PRO A 245 6.77 -10.76 29.09
C PRO A 245 5.82 -10.50 27.92
N GLY A 246 5.47 -9.25 27.73
CA GLY A 246 4.60 -8.88 26.64
C GLY A 246 5.30 -8.94 25.31
N ILE A 247 4.52 -8.72 24.27
CA ILE A 247 5.04 -8.67 22.90
C ILE A 247 5.39 -7.23 22.59
N ARG A 248 6.61 -7.01 22.12
CA ARG A 248 7.10 -5.66 21.90
C ARG A 248 7.23 -5.35 20.42
N TYR A 249 6.90 -4.12 20.08
CA TYR A 249 6.95 -3.62 18.70
C TYR A 249 7.53 -2.22 18.67
N GLN A 250 7.98 -1.82 17.49
CA GLN A 250 8.28 -0.41 17.23
C GLN A 250 7.70 -0.04 15.87
N TYR A 251 7.44 1.22 15.67
CA TYR A 251 6.86 1.72 14.42
C TYR A 251 7.91 1.85 13.34
N ASN A 252 7.53 1.54 12.12
CA ASN A 252 8.33 1.81 10.93
C ASN A 252 7.82 3.02 10.16
N VAL A 253 6.63 3.49 10.51
CA VAL A 253 5.96 4.58 9.81
C VAL A 253 5.57 5.64 10.82
N LEU A 254 5.08 6.78 10.33
CA LEU A 254 4.69 7.88 11.21
C LEU A 254 3.52 7.45 12.09
N PRO A 255 3.68 7.46 13.41
CA PRO A 255 2.58 7.02 14.27
C PRO A 255 1.54 8.10 14.47
N GLN A 256 0.29 7.66 14.64
CA GLN A 256 -0.77 8.57 15.07
C GLN A 256 -0.47 9.09 16.47
N GLY A 257 -0.62 10.36 16.66
CA GLY A 257 -0.42 10.97 17.97
C GLY A 257 0.99 11.38 18.28
N TRP A 258 1.94 11.07 17.41
CA TRP A 258 3.29 11.57 17.59
C TRP A 258 3.40 12.98 17.05
N LYS A 259 4.13 13.81 17.79
CA LYS A 259 4.28 15.22 17.48
C LYS A 259 4.79 15.49 16.07
N GLY A 260 5.68 14.64 15.56
CA GLY A 260 6.30 14.86 14.26
C GLY A 260 5.47 14.40 13.07
N SER A 261 4.43 13.60 13.29
CA SER A 261 3.73 13.01 12.16
C SER A 261 3.07 14.03 11.24
N PRO A 262 2.35 15.05 11.75
CA PRO A 262 1.74 16.00 10.82
C PRO A 262 2.77 16.77 10.00
N SER A 263 3.83 17.26 10.63
CA SER A 263 4.82 18.06 9.91
C SER A 263 5.57 17.23 8.88
N ILE A 264 5.98 16.02 9.25
CA ILE A 264 6.74 15.19 8.33
C ILE A 264 5.85 14.73 7.19
N PHE A 265 4.58 14.38 7.49
CA PHE A 265 3.67 14.04 6.42
C PHE A 265 3.51 15.18 5.43
N GLN A 266 3.32 16.40 5.93
CA GLN A 266 3.12 17.54 5.06
C GLN A 266 4.32 17.80 4.16
N SER A 267 5.53 17.79 4.75
CA SER A 267 6.72 18.03 3.94
C SER A 267 6.98 16.91 2.95
N SER A 268 6.69 15.67 3.34
CA SER A 268 6.85 14.55 2.44
C SER A 268 5.88 14.64 1.26
N MET A 269 4.63 14.98 1.56
CA MET A 269 3.64 15.11 0.50
C MET A 269 4.00 16.25 -0.44
N THR A 270 4.53 17.35 0.09
CA THR A 270 4.97 18.46 -0.74
C THR A 270 6.03 18.01 -1.73
N LYS A 271 7.00 17.23 -1.27
CA LYS A 271 8.04 16.72 -2.17
C LYS A 271 7.45 15.79 -3.22
N ILE A 272 6.52 14.93 -2.81
CA ILE A 272 5.92 13.97 -3.73
C ILE A 272 5.11 14.68 -4.81
N LEU A 273 4.42 15.74 -4.44
CA LEU A 273 3.56 16.47 -5.38
C LEU A 273 4.34 17.40 -6.30
N GLU A 274 5.57 17.72 -5.96
CA GLU A 274 6.33 18.73 -6.69
C GLU A 274 6.41 18.43 -8.19
N PRO A 275 6.80 17.22 -8.62
CA PRO A 275 6.85 16.98 -10.06
C PRO A 275 5.48 17.05 -10.73
N PHE A 276 4.44 16.66 -10.04
CA PHE A 276 3.11 16.76 -10.60
C PHE A 276 2.69 18.22 -10.77
N ARG A 277 2.98 19.05 -9.80
CA ARG A 277 2.69 20.49 -9.90
C ARG A 277 3.39 21.17 -11.07
N UNK A 278 4.40 20.69 -11.15
CA UNK A 278 5.18 21.20 -12.14
C UNK A 278 4.72 20.92 -13.48
N HIS A 279 4.28 19.77 -13.73
CA HIS A 279 3.75 19.36 -15.01
C HIS A 279 2.33 19.88 -15.24
N HIS A 280 1.67 20.34 -14.24
CA HIS A 280 0.29 20.79 -14.33
C HIS A 280 0.12 22.16 -13.68
N PRO A 281 0.71 23.20 -14.29
CA PRO A 281 0.63 24.53 -13.69
C PRO A 281 -0.77 25.14 -13.70
N ASP A 282 -1.69 24.53 -14.42
CA ASP A 282 -3.06 25.01 -14.49
C ASP A 282 -3.93 24.50 -13.35
N ILE A 283 -3.36 23.79 -12.39
CA ILE A 283 -4.10 23.39 -11.20
C ILE A 283 -3.41 23.91 -9.95
N VAL A 284 -4.18 23.98 -8.87
CA VAL A 284 -3.68 24.36 -7.56
C VAL A 284 -3.99 23.22 -6.61
N ILE A 285 -2.99 22.77 -5.86
CA ILE A 285 -3.18 21.73 -4.86
C ILE A 285 -2.89 22.30 -3.49
N TYR A 286 -3.88 22.25 -2.63
CA TYR A 286 -3.75 22.71 -1.25
C TYR A 286 -3.78 21.51 -0.32
N GLN A 287 -2.75 21.38 0.51
CA GLN A 287 -2.62 20.27 1.45
C GLN A 287 -3.17 20.68 2.81
N TYR A 288 -4.13 19.93 3.31
CA TYR A 288 -4.64 20.16 4.64
C TYR A 288 -4.90 18.83 5.32
N MET A 289 -4.09 18.53 6.32
CA MET A 289 -4.20 17.28 7.06
C MET A 289 -4.19 16.09 6.09
N ASP A 290 -5.19 15.23 6.14
CA ASP A 290 -5.27 14.04 5.29
C ASP A 290 -5.90 14.33 3.93
N ASP A 291 -6.20 15.57 3.62
CA ASP A 291 -6.93 15.92 2.42
C ASP A 291 -6.09 16.75 1.47
N LEU A 292 -6.33 16.53 0.19
CA LEU A 292 -5.79 17.38 -0.86
C LEU A 292 -6.95 18.08 -1.55
N TYR A 293 -6.89 19.39 -1.62
CA TYR A 293 -7.90 20.19 -2.32
C TYR A 293 -7.31 20.59 -3.65
N VAL A 294 -7.89 20.12 -4.74
CA VAL A 294 -7.38 20.36 -6.09
C VAL A 294 -8.35 21.25 -6.82
N GLY A 295 -7.90 22.44 -7.20
CA GLY A 295 -8.74 23.39 -7.90
C GLY A 295 -8.16 23.79 -9.23
N SER A 296 -9.01 24.21 -10.15
CA SER A 296 -8.58 24.69 -11.45
C SER A 296 -9.62 25.65 -12.04
N ASP A 297 -9.20 26.33 -13.10
CA ASP A 297 -10.12 27.13 -13.90
C ASP A 297 -10.56 26.39 -15.16
N LEU A 298 -10.25 25.12 -15.23
CA LEU A 298 -10.53 24.33 -16.42
C LEU A 298 -12.00 23.96 -16.51
N GLU A 299 -12.41 23.61 -17.70
CA GLU A 299 -13.72 23.02 -17.91
C GLU A 299 -13.78 21.70 -17.12
N ILE A 300 -14.98 21.31 -16.68
CA ILE A 300 -15.11 20.23 -15.71
C ILE A 300 -14.51 18.90 -16.22
N GLY A 301 -14.66 18.61 -17.49
CA GLY A 301 -14.08 17.40 -18.05
C GLY A 301 -12.56 17.42 -18.02
N GLN A 302 -11.97 18.57 -18.31
CA GLN A 302 -10.53 18.72 -18.26
C GLN A 302 -10.02 18.65 -16.81
N HIS A 303 -10.79 19.20 -15.89
CA HIS A 303 -10.45 19.11 -14.48
C HIS A 303 -10.42 17.66 -14.01
N ARG A 304 -11.44 16.90 -14.38
CA ARG A 304 -11.48 15.49 -14.02
C ARG A 304 -10.31 14.72 -14.60
N ALA A 305 -9.89 15.08 -15.81
CA ALA A 305 -8.73 14.43 -16.41
C ALA A 305 -7.47 14.67 -15.58
N LYS A 306 -7.32 15.88 -15.03
CA LYS A 306 -6.18 16.16 -14.15
C LYS A 306 -6.23 15.32 -12.90
N ILE A 307 -7.40 15.15 -12.32
CA ILE A 307 -7.57 14.32 -11.14
C ILE A 307 -7.19 12.88 -11.46
N GLU A 308 -7.61 12.42 -12.59
CA GLU A 308 -7.25 11.07 -13.01
C GLU A 308 -5.75 10.86 -13.22
N UNK A 309 -5.06 11.92 -13.28
CA UNK A 309 -3.66 11.87 -13.36
C UNK A 309 -2.98 11.97 -12.05
N UNK A 310 -3.58 12.63 -10.99
CA UNK A 310 -3.16 12.80 -9.74
C UNK A 310 -3.18 11.58 -8.96
N ILE A 311 -4.30 10.81 -9.15
CA ILE A 311 -4.51 9.59 -8.38
C ILE A 311 -3.41 8.55 -8.63
N PRO A 312 -3.09 8.21 -9.87
CA PRO A 312 -1.98 7.28 -10.07
C PRO A 312 -0.63 7.83 -9.59
N HIS A 313 -0.42 9.12 -9.68
CA HIS A 313 0.81 9.70 -9.17
C HIS A 313 0.95 9.46 -7.68
N LEU A 314 -0.14 9.66 -6.94
CA LEU A 314 -0.14 9.40 -5.51
C LEU A 314 0.05 7.91 -5.22
N LEU A 315 -0.60 7.07 -6.01
CA LEU A 315 -0.50 5.63 -5.80
C LEU A 315 0.91 5.11 -6.01
N ARG A 316 1.66 5.74 -6.92
CA ARG A 316 3.06 5.38 -7.10
C ARG A 316 3.86 5.45 -5.80
N TRP A 317 3.49 6.36 -4.93
CA TRP A 317 4.17 6.54 -3.65
C TRP A 317 3.44 5.86 -2.50
N GLY A 318 2.43 5.04 -2.81
CA GLY A 318 1.72 4.26 -1.81
C GLY A 318 0.52 4.93 -1.19
N PHE A 319 0.07 6.06 -1.74
CA PHE A 319 -1.09 6.75 -1.19
C PHE A 319 -2.35 6.40 -1.95
N THR A 320 -3.33 5.88 -1.23
CA THR A 320 -4.63 5.57 -1.81
C THR A 320 -5.58 6.74 -1.60
N THR A 321 -6.59 6.82 -2.46
CA THR A 321 -7.62 7.83 -2.37
C THR A 321 -8.96 7.11 -2.43
N PRO A 322 -9.50 6.72 -1.27
CA PRO A 322 -10.74 5.93 -1.28
C PRO A 322 -11.87 6.64 -2.01
N ASP A 323 -12.58 5.89 -2.83
CA ASP A 323 -13.64 6.46 -3.67
C ASP A 323 -14.72 7.14 -2.85
N LYS A 324 -15.11 6.55 -1.75
CA LYS A 324 -16.21 7.07 -0.96
C LYS A 324 -15.94 8.44 -0.38
N LYS A 325 -14.67 8.88 -0.39
CA LYS A 325 -14.31 10.18 0.14
C LYS A 325 -13.95 11.17 -0.94
N HIS A 326 -14.07 10.79 -2.19
CA HIS A 326 -13.93 11.76 -3.29
C HIS A 326 -15.12 12.69 -3.28
N GLN A 327 -14.86 13.96 -3.14
CA GLN A 327 -15.92 14.95 -3.22
C GLN A 327 -15.60 15.85 -4.40
N LYS A 328 -16.39 15.72 -5.44
CA LYS A 328 -16.06 16.34 -6.72
C LYS A 328 -16.80 17.65 -6.98
N GLU A 329 -17.76 17.97 -6.15
CA GLU A 329 -18.55 19.18 -6.36
C GLU A 329 -18.77 19.88 -5.03
N PRO A 330 -18.78 21.21 -5.04
CA PRO A 330 -19.06 21.95 -3.81
C PRO A 330 -20.50 21.71 -3.34
N PRO A 331 -20.77 21.97 -2.05
CA PRO A 331 -19.84 22.51 -1.06
C PRO A 331 -18.98 21.44 -0.43
N PHE A 332 -17.81 21.83 0.02
CA PHE A 332 -16.90 20.95 0.70
C PHE A 332 -16.78 21.32 2.17
N UNK A 333 -16.69 20.60 2.93
CA UNK A 333 -16.65 20.83 4.20
C UNK A 333 -15.28 20.91 4.62
N TRP A 334 -14.96 21.81 5.14
CA TRP A 334 -13.58 22.10 5.54
C TRP A 334 -13.59 22.92 6.81
N MET A 335 -13.01 22.36 7.86
CA MET A 335 -12.85 23.06 9.13
C MET A 335 -14.14 23.68 9.63
N GLY A 336 -15.26 23.01 9.43
CA GLY A 336 -16.53 23.50 9.88
C GLY A 336 -17.20 24.54 8.97
N TYR A 337 -16.56 24.84 7.85
CA TYR A 337 -17.12 25.76 6.87
C TYR A 337 -17.45 25.03 5.60
N GLU A 338 -18.48 25.49 4.90
CA GLU A 338 -18.77 25.01 3.56
C GLU A 338 -17.91 25.77 2.58
N LEU A 339 -17.27 25.05 1.68
CA LEU A 339 -16.45 25.66 0.64
C LEU A 339 -17.25 25.75 -0.65
N HIS A 340 -17.48 26.96 -1.09
CA HIS A 340 -18.12 27.24 -2.37
C HIS A 340 -17.12 28.03 -3.21
N PRO A 341 -16.49 27.40 -4.20
CA PRO A 341 -15.38 28.04 -4.90
C PRO A 341 -15.67 29.42 -5.46
N ASP A 342 -16.91 29.68 -5.86
CA ASP A 342 -17.26 30.99 -6.41
C ASP A 342 -17.72 31.99 -5.35
N LYS A 343 -17.75 31.58 -4.08
CA LYS A 343 -18.19 32.46 -3.00
C LYS A 343 -17.30 32.35 -1.78
N TRP A 344 -16.06 31.92 -1.96
CA TRP A 344 -15.18 31.72 -0.82
C TRP A 344 -14.87 33.04 -0.14
N THR A 345 -15.11 33.08 1.15
CA THR A 345 -14.78 34.21 1.98
C THR A 345 -14.13 33.71 3.24
N VAL A 346 -13.25 34.54 3.78
CA VAL A 346 -12.62 34.24 5.06
C VAL A 346 -13.54 34.75 6.16
N GLN A 347 -13.84 33.90 7.13
CA GLN A 347 -14.67 34.32 8.24
C GLN A 347 -13.88 34.56 9.49
#